data_8920f8566b6d428cfaee2a5295de86de
#
_entry.id   8920f8566b6d428cfaee2a5295de86de
#
_cell.length_a   1.000
_cell.length_b   1.000
_cell.length_c   1.000
_cell.angle_alpha   90.00
_cell.angle_beta   90.00
_cell.angle_gamma   90.00
#
_symmetry.space_group_name_H-M   'P 1'
#
loop_
_entity.id
_entity.type
_entity.pdbx_description
1 polymer ?
#
loop_
_entity_poly.entity_id
_entity_poly.type
_entity_poly.pdbx_seq_one_letter_code
_entity_poly.pdbx_strand_id
1 'polypeptide(L)'
;MADSILCPQVGQDLTEAKVVALHVKLGDKVKKGDIVAEVESEKASFEVESFSSGTVIALPYKVGDTATVLEPLVVLGKEGKSVAYEPKKQAAASSPSAAPVSTAQSKNDEPAAAQALSPQIKTGVLRSSPLARRIASEAGLELSSVAGSGPYGAVVLRDVESALASGGARVTRGAALKGHSSLTIKSLREGTGHPVVFIHGFGSDLSSWRPFVPKLAIGNPLIGIDLPGHGGSLAHPATGFKQMAADVAASLLAKGHKRVHLVGHSLGAALAAAVSERGDLDVRSLTLIAPAGLGPRIDGHFIEGFLDASTEGALTPWMKRLVHAPASLPQAYVRATLTAREDKTLVSAQRAAARAVFEGSTQLFSIIDALRHYDGPCRAIIGRRDAIIPSDQADHAPGNVAINYLEHIGHLPQVEAAELVGRLVTETIRSAG
;
A
#
# COMPACT_ATOMS: atom_id res chain seq x y z
N MET A 1 -18.07 -21.84 5.83
CA MET A 1 -18.56 -20.48 5.64
C MET A 1 -18.68 -20.30 4.13
N ALA A 2 -19.63 -19.53 3.65
CA ALA A 2 -19.72 -19.18 2.25
C ALA A 2 -18.88 -17.90 2.02
N ASP A 3 -18.03 -17.90 1.00
CA ASP A 3 -17.24 -16.75 0.61
C ASP A 3 -17.97 -15.98 -0.48
N SER A 4 -17.98 -14.64 -0.41
CA SER A 4 -18.67 -13.80 -1.39
C SER A 4 -17.67 -12.99 -2.20
N ILE A 5 -17.80 -13.05 -3.53
CA ILE A 5 -17.06 -12.19 -4.44
C ILE A 5 -17.94 -10.96 -4.68
N LEU A 6 -17.45 -9.79 -4.27
CA LEU A 6 -18.21 -8.55 -4.25
C LEU A 6 -18.06 -7.77 -5.56
N CYS A 7 -19.07 -6.96 -5.90
CA CYS A 7 -18.97 -5.97 -6.96
C CYS A 7 -17.86 -4.95 -6.59
N PRO A 8 -16.82 -4.78 -7.42
CA PRO A 8 -15.68 -3.92 -7.09
C PRO A 8 -16.08 -2.44 -7.10
N GLN A 9 -15.55 -1.68 -6.13
CA GLN A 9 -15.65 -0.23 -6.13
C GLN A 9 -14.53 0.34 -7.01
N VAL A 10 -14.86 0.72 -8.23
CA VAL A 10 -13.90 1.18 -9.25
C VAL A 10 -14.06 2.67 -9.52
N GLY A 11 -14.09 3.49 -8.47
CA GLY A 11 -14.23 4.94 -8.51
C GLY A 11 -14.89 5.47 -7.24
N GLN A 12 -14.57 6.71 -6.86
CA GLN A 12 -15.02 7.29 -5.58
C GLN A 12 -16.53 7.58 -5.54
N ASP A 13 -17.17 7.77 -6.71
CA ASP A 13 -18.60 8.08 -6.83
C ASP A 13 -19.42 6.93 -7.40
N LEU A 14 -18.82 5.74 -7.61
CA LEU A 14 -19.53 4.61 -8.18
C LEU A 14 -20.27 3.87 -7.08
N THR A 15 -21.60 4.00 -7.12
CA THR A 15 -22.52 3.26 -6.23
C THR A 15 -23.09 2.02 -6.89
N GLU A 16 -23.05 1.95 -8.22
CA GLU A 16 -23.65 0.90 -9.03
C GLU A 16 -22.80 0.59 -10.27
N ALA A 17 -22.74 -0.68 -10.69
CA ALA A 17 -22.11 -1.11 -11.92
C ALA A 17 -23.01 -2.09 -12.67
N LYS A 18 -23.05 -2.03 -14.01
CA LYS A 18 -23.84 -2.94 -14.85
C LYS A 18 -23.05 -4.24 -15.05
N VAL A 19 -23.69 -5.38 -14.82
CA VAL A 19 -23.11 -6.71 -15.10
C VAL A 19 -23.15 -6.95 -16.62
N VAL A 20 -21.98 -6.98 -17.25
CA VAL A 20 -21.84 -7.15 -18.71
C VAL A 20 -21.73 -8.63 -19.08
N ALA A 21 -20.97 -9.39 -18.27
CA ALA A 21 -20.82 -10.82 -18.47
C ALA A 21 -20.69 -11.56 -17.13
N LEU A 22 -21.17 -12.81 -17.11
CA LEU A 22 -20.92 -13.80 -16.05
C LEU A 22 -20.22 -14.99 -16.68
N HIS A 23 -19.00 -15.26 -16.24
CA HIS A 23 -18.14 -16.35 -16.77
C HIS A 23 -18.32 -17.66 -16.02
N VAL A 24 -19.18 -17.68 -14.99
CA VAL A 24 -19.46 -18.84 -14.14
C VAL A 24 -20.97 -19.09 -14.04
N LYS A 25 -21.34 -20.34 -13.80
CA LYS A 25 -22.72 -20.81 -13.58
C LYS A 25 -22.86 -21.44 -12.21
N LEU A 26 -24.08 -21.59 -11.71
CA LEU A 26 -24.37 -22.33 -10.50
C LEU A 26 -23.82 -23.75 -10.60
N GLY A 27 -23.04 -24.16 -9.60
CA GLY A 27 -22.38 -25.46 -9.54
C GLY A 27 -20.96 -25.51 -10.11
N ASP A 28 -20.50 -24.47 -10.80
CA ASP A 28 -19.12 -24.42 -11.34
C ASP A 28 -18.09 -24.35 -10.20
N LYS A 29 -16.95 -25.01 -10.43
CA LYS A 29 -15.80 -24.94 -9.52
C LYS A 29 -14.91 -23.77 -9.94
N VAL A 30 -14.75 -22.83 -9.06
CA VAL A 30 -13.94 -21.62 -9.21
C VAL A 30 -12.68 -21.76 -8.39
N LYS A 31 -11.55 -21.38 -8.97
CA LYS A 31 -10.26 -21.25 -8.28
C LYS A 31 -9.93 -19.79 -8.04
N LYS A 32 -9.09 -19.54 -7.04
CA LYS A 32 -8.53 -18.21 -6.82
C LYS A 32 -7.80 -17.71 -8.07
N GLY A 33 -8.18 -16.53 -8.56
CA GLY A 33 -7.65 -15.91 -9.78
C GLY A 33 -8.48 -16.16 -11.04
N ASP A 34 -9.57 -16.96 -10.98
CA ASP A 34 -10.48 -17.12 -12.12
C ASP A 34 -11.35 -15.87 -12.28
N ILE A 35 -11.54 -15.43 -13.53
CA ILE A 35 -12.46 -14.33 -13.85
C ILE A 35 -13.89 -14.89 -13.77
N VAL A 36 -14.73 -14.28 -12.92
CA VAL A 36 -16.10 -14.75 -12.64
C VAL A 36 -17.18 -13.87 -13.23
N ALA A 37 -16.89 -12.60 -13.43
CA ALA A 37 -17.84 -11.63 -14.00
C ALA A 37 -17.10 -10.46 -14.68
N GLU A 38 -17.81 -9.75 -15.54
CA GLU A 38 -17.41 -8.42 -16.03
C GLU A 38 -18.49 -7.42 -15.65
N VAL A 39 -18.05 -6.27 -15.12
CA VAL A 39 -18.96 -5.16 -14.76
C VAL A 39 -18.50 -3.88 -15.46
N GLU A 40 -19.46 -3.06 -15.87
CA GLU A 40 -19.23 -1.81 -16.58
C GLU A 40 -19.75 -0.64 -15.76
N SER A 41 -18.94 0.40 -15.65
CA SER A 41 -19.33 1.72 -15.16
C SER A 41 -19.49 2.69 -16.35
N GLU A 42 -19.97 3.91 -16.09
CA GLU A 42 -20.06 4.96 -17.13
C GLU A 42 -18.74 5.25 -17.87
N LYS A 43 -17.60 4.87 -17.30
CA LYS A 43 -16.28 5.24 -17.82
C LYS A 43 -15.40 4.07 -18.25
N ALA A 44 -15.65 2.86 -17.78
CA ALA A 44 -14.80 1.68 -18.08
C ALA A 44 -15.47 0.36 -17.70
N SER A 45 -15.04 -0.74 -18.36
CA SER A 45 -15.40 -2.12 -18.02
C SER A 45 -14.30 -2.77 -17.19
N PHE A 46 -14.68 -3.61 -16.20
CA PHE A 46 -13.79 -4.25 -15.25
C PHE A 46 -14.08 -5.74 -15.14
N GLU A 47 -13.01 -6.54 -15.18
CA GLU A 47 -13.07 -7.98 -14.90
C GLU A 47 -13.02 -8.21 -13.38
N VAL A 48 -13.92 -9.06 -12.88
CA VAL A 48 -14.02 -9.43 -11.47
C VAL A 48 -13.40 -10.81 -11.28
N GLU A 49 -12.29 -10.88 -10.54
CA GLU A 49 -11.57 -12.12 -10.24
C GLU A 49 -12.00 -12.71 -8.89
N SER A 50 -11.98 -14.03 -8.79
CA SER A 50 -12.23 -14.73 -7.52
C SER A 50 -11.03 -14.68 -6.59
N PHE A 51 -11.24 -14.24 -5.36
CA PHE A 51 -10.21 -14.22 -4.30
C PHE A 51 -10.10 -15.54 -3.51
N SER A 52 -11.05 -16.47 -3.70
CA SER A 52 -11.10 -17.77 -3.03
C SER A 52 -11.48 -18.89 -4.02
N SER A 53 -11.23 -20.14 -3.59
CA SER A 53 -11.61 -21.31 -4.36
C SER A 53 -12.86 -21.96 -3.74
N GLY A 54 -13.84 -22.34 -4.56
CA GLY A 54 -15.07 -22.96 -4.10
C GLY A 54 -16.02 -23.34 -5.23
N THR A 55 -17.19 -23.79 -4.89
CA THR A 55 -18.26 -24.06 -5.86
C THR A 55 -19.26 -22.90 -5.83
N VAL A 56 -19.68 -22.42 -7.00
CA VAL A 56 -20.67 -21.34 -7.12
C VAL A 56 -22.02 -21.84 -6.59
N ILE A 57 -22.51 -21.26 -5.49
CA ILE A 57 -23.76 -21.63 -4.84
C ILE A 57 -24.88 -20.60 -5.03
N ALA A 58 -24.54 -19.35 -5.41
CA ALA A 58 -25.53 -18.35 -5.80
C ALA A 58 -24.93 -17.32 -6.77
N LEU A 59 -25.76 -16.81 -7.67
CA LEU A 59 -25.50 -15.69 -8.58
C LEU A 59 -26.65 -14.67 -8.39
N PRO A 60 -26.47 -13.67 -7.50
CA PRO A 60 -27.51 -12.69 -7.17
C PRO A 60 -27.95 -11.81 -8.33
N TYR A 61 -27.07 -11.58 -9.31
CA TYR A 61 -27.32 -10.74 -10.47
C TYR A 61 -27.22 -11.53 -11.77
N LYS A 62 -27.92 -11.06 -12.79
CA LYS A 62 -27.88 -11.59 -14.17
C LYS A 62 -27.13 -10.61 -15.09
N VAL A 63 -26.70 -11.09 -16.24
CA VAL A 63 -26.15 -10.21 -17.28
C VAL A 63 -27.20 -9.18 -17.67
N GLY A 64 -26.82 -7.91 -17.62
CA GLY A 64 -27.70 -6.76 -17.85
C GLY A 64 -28.24 -6.10 -16.58
N ASP A 65 -28.16 -6.75 -15.42
CA ASP A 65 -28.58 -6.15 -14.15
C ASP A 65 -27.57 -5.10 -13.67
N THR A 66 -28.07 -4.16 -12.88
CA THR A 66 -27.23 -3.19 -12.18
C THR A 66 -26.95 -3.72 -10.78
N ALA A 67 -25.69 -4.01 -10.51
CA ALA A 67 -25.22 -4.48 -9.21
C ALA A 67 -24.76 -3.30 -8.35
N THR A 68 -25.15 -3.30 -7.08
CA THR A 68 -24.65 -2.31 -6.10
C THR A 68 -23.21 -2.63 -5.75
N VAL A 69 -22.37 -1.61 -5.72
CA VAL A 69 -20.95 -1.75 -5.31
C VAL A 69 -20.86 -2.31 -3.88
N LEU A 70 -19.91 -3.22 -3.67
CA LEU A 70 -19.70 -3.98 -2.43
C LEU A 70 -20.80 -5.00 -2.08
N GLU A 71 -21.81 -5.23 -2.93
CA GLU A 71 -22.71 -6.35 -2.79
C GLU A 71 -22.19 -7.63 -3.49
N PRO A 72 -22.61 -8.83 -3.03
CA PRO A 72 -22.15 -10.09 -3.61
C PRO A 72 -22.59 -10.26 -5.07
N LEU A 73 -21.64 -10.45 -5.99
CA LEU A 73 -21.87 -10.84 -7.39
C LEU A 73 -21.91 -12.36 -7.56
N VAL A 74 -21.02 -13.06 -6.86
CA VAL A 74 -20.91 -14.52 -6.88
C VAL A 74 -20.70 -15.01 -5.45
N VAL A 75 -21.45 -16.02 -5.04
CA VAL A 75 -21.28 -16.65 -3.72
C VAL A 75 -20.70 -18.06 -3.90
N LEU A 76 -19.57 -18.30 -3.23
CA LEU A 76 -18.87 -19.58 -3.23
C LEU A 76 -19.15 -20.35 -1.93
N GLY A 77 -19.31 -21.67 -2.03
CA GLY A 77 -19.52 -22.52 -0.87
C GLY A 77 -19.02 -23.95 -1.10
N LYS A 78 -19.26 -24.83 -0.12
CA LYS A 78 -19.02 -26.27 -0.28
C LYS A 78 -20.17 -26.91 -1.05
N GLU A 79 -19.83 -27.91 -1.89
CA GLU A 79 -20.77 -28.67 -2.71
C GLU A 79 -22.01 -29.13 -1.89
N GLY A 80 -23.22 -28.80 -2.39
CA GLY A 80 -24.51 -29.32 -1.85
C GLY A 80 -25.38 -28.36 -1.05
N LYS A 81 -25.10 -27.06 -0.91
CA LYS A 81 -25.98 -26.08 -0.29
C LYS A 81 -26.27 -24.92 -1.27
N SER A 82 -27.43 -24.94 -1.89
CA SER A 82 -27.97 -23.77 -2.54
C SER A 82 -28.56 -22.83 -1.49
N VAL A 83 -28.12 -21.58 -1.46
CA VAL A 83 -28.68 -20.52 -0.60
C VAL A 83 -29.42 -19.55 -1.51
N ALA A 84 -30.74 -19.41 -1.31
CA ALA A 84 -31.51 -18.35 -1.95
C ALA A 84 -31.07 -17.02 -1.32
N TYR A 85 -30.36 -16.19 -2.07
CA TYR A 85 -30.02 -14.83 -1.70
C TYR A 85 -30.98 -13.88 -2.41
N GLU A 86 -31.80 -13.15 -1.65
CA GLU A 86 -32.64 -12.08 -2.18
C GLU A 86 -31.92 -10.74 -2.01
N PRO A 87 -31.62 -10.01 -3.10
CA PRO A 87 -31.07 -8.66 -3.01
C PRO A 87 -32.08 -7.70 -2.40
N LYS A 88 -31.67 -6.86 -1.47
CA LYS A 88 -32.49 -5.78 -0.91
C LYS A 88 -32.78 -4.75 -1.99
N LYS A 89 -34.00 -4.81 -2.55
CA LYS A 89 -34.53 -3.80 -3.46
C LYS A 89 -34.70 -2.47 -2.74
N GLN A 90 -33.92 -1.47 -3.09
CA GLN A 90 -34.30 -0.08 -2.85
C GLN A 90 -35.09 0.44 -4.05
N ALA A 91 -36.19 1.14 -3.74
CA ALA A 91 -37.24 1.49 -4.64
C ALA A 91 -36.83 2.47 -5.75
N ALA A 92 -37.35 2.21 -6.92
CA ALA A 92 -37.21 2.97 -8.16
C ALA A 92 -37.95 4.32 -8.11
N ALA A 93 -37.35 5.31 -8.79
CA ALA A 93 -38.13 6.46 -9.32
C ALA A 93 -38.03 6.45 -10.86
N SER A 94 -39.20 6.20 -11.41
CA SER A 94 -39.79 6.34 -12.73
C SER A 94 -39.11 7.07 -13.90
N SER A 95 -38.90 6.38 -14.98
CA SER A 95 -39.35 6.43 -16.42
C SER A 95 -39.55 7.78 -17.16
N PRO A 96 -39.62 7.89 -18.53
CA PRO A 96 -40.18 6.91 -19.45
C PRO A 96 -39.50 6.75 -20.86
N SER A 97 -39.74 5.57 -21.45
CA SER A 97 -40.25 5.25 -22.80
C SER A 97 -39.48 5.64 -24.06
N ALA A 98 -39.09 4.68 -24.86
CA ALA A 98 -39.69 4.31 -26.16
C ALA A 98 -39.02 3.07 -26.76
N ALA A 99 -39.88 2.17 -27.22
CA ALA A 99 -39.57 0.92 -27.93
C ALA A 99 -39.55 1.17 -29.46
N PRO A 100 -39.59 0.11 -30.29
CA PRO A 100 -38.57 -0.94 -30.62
C PRO A 100 -38.34 -1.00 -32.16
N VAL A 101 -37.44 -1.85 -32.67
CA VAL A 101 -37.52 -2.57 -33.97
C VAL A 101 -36.30 -3.50 -34.07
N SER A 102 -36.44 -4.81 -34.04
CA SER A 102 -36.73 -5.82 -35.04
C SER A 102 -35.50 -6.48 -35.65
N THR A 103 -35.37 -7.75 -35.31
CA THR A 103 -34.97 -8.96 -36.06
C THR A 103 -34.00 -8.88 -37.25
N ALA A 104 -32.95 -9.74 -37.18
CA ALA A 104 -32.78 -10.80 -38.20
C ALA A 104 -31.71 -11.83 -37.77
N GLN A 105 -32.08 -13.08 -37.93
CA GLN A 105 -31.31 -14.30 -37.80
C GLN A 105 -30.32 -14.46 -38.95
N SER A 106 -29.18 -15.13 -38.72
CA SER A 106 -28.86 -16.35 -39.44
C SER A 106 -27.47 -16.94 -39.14
N LYS A 107 -27.44 -18.15 -38.61
CA LYS A 107 -26.79 -19.43 -39.02
C LYS A 107 -25.27 -19.53 -39.18
N ASN A 108 -24.77 -20.46 -38.35
CA ASN A 108 -23.83 -21.58 -38.60
C ASN A 108 -22.66 -21.37 -39.56
N ASP A 109 -21.44 -21.70 -39.04
CA ASP A 109 -20.72 -22.96 -39.37
C ASP A 109 -19.39 -23.05 -38.58
N GLU A 110 -19.16 -24.24 -38.05
CA GLU A 110 -17.89 -24.78 -37.53
C GLU A 110 -17.27 -25.65 -38.62
N PRO A 111 -16.05 -26.24 -38.48
CA PRO A 111 -14.74 -25.77 -37.99
C PRO A 111 -13.61 -25.93 -39.02
N ALA A 112 -12.45 -25.36 -38.82
CA ALA A 112 -11.21 -25.84 -39.45
C ALA A 112 -9.93 -25.49 -38.67
N ALA A 113 -9.28 -26.57 -38.25
CA ALA A 113 -7.86 -26.88 -38.11
C ALA A 113 -6.81 -25.80 -37.82
N ALA A 114 -6.04 -26.16 -36.80
CA ALA A 114 -4.75 -25.64 -36.36
C ALA A 114 -3.74 -25.32 -37.50
N GLN A 115 -3.11 -24.16 -37.38
CA GLN A 115 -1.73 -23.97 -37.81
C GLN A 115 -0.97 -23.08 -36.84
N ALA A 116 0.12 -23.60 -36.31
CA ALA A 116 1.10 -22.94 -35.49
C ALA A 116 1.76 -21.79 -36.26
N LEU A 117 1.73 -20.58 -35.74
CA LEU A 117 2.53 -19.45 -36.21
C LEU A 117 3.39 -18.93 -35.07
N SER A 118 4.69 -18.94 -35.33
CA SER A 118 5.76 -18.40 -34.49
C SER A 118 5.53 -16.94 -34.15
N PRO A 119 6.02 -16.45 -32.98
CA PRO A 119 5.71 -15.11 -32.51
C PRO A 119 6.52 -14.05 -33.27
N GLN A 120 5.83 -13.24 -34.03
CA GLN A 120 6.39 -11.95 -34.48
C GLN A 120 6.25 -10.93 -33.37
N ILE A 121 7.39 -10.40 -32.91
CA ILE A 121 7.50 -9.30 -31.99
C ILE A 121 6.88 -8.06 -32.66
N LYS A 122 5.67 -7.69 -32.21
CA LYS A 122 5.09 -6.35 -32.49
C LYS A 122 5.23 -5.52 -31.24
N THR A 123 5.89 -4.38 -31.36
CA THR A 123 5.95 -3.28 -30.38
C THR A 123 4.52 -2.81 -30.06
N GLY A 124 3.91 -3.39 -29.02
CA GLY A 124 2.61 -3.03 -28.51
C GLY A 124 2.68 -2.98 -26.99
N VAL A 125 1.89 -2.13 -26.38
CA VAL A 125 1.74 -2.01 -24.92
C VAL A 125 1.55 -3.40 -24.32
N LEU A 126 2.46 -3.81 -23.44
CA LEU A 126 2.45 -5.11 -22.76
C LEU A 126 1.19 -5.18 -21.88
N ARG A 127 0.23 -6.01 -22.26
CA ARG A 127 -0.99 -6.23 -21.46
C ARG A 127 -0.68 -7.22 -20.35
N SER A 128 -1.03 -6.84 -19.11
CA SER A 128 -0.86 -7.71 -17.96
C SER A 128 -1.93 -7.39 -16.91
N SER A 129 -2.39 -8.41 -16.19
CA SER A 129 -3.32 -8.18 -15.09
C SER A 129 -2.63 -7.37 -13.97
N PRO A 130 -3.37 -6.57 -13.19
CA PRO A 130 -2.80 -5.80 -12.08
C PRO A 130 -2.05 -6.69 -11.08
N LEU A 131 -2.58 -7.88 -10.79
CA LEU A 131 -1.96 -8.84 -9.87
C LEU A 131 -0.68 -9.46 -10.45
N ALA A 132 -0.68 -9.84 -11.74
CA ALA A 132 0.52 -10.34 -12.43
C ALA A 132 1.63 -9.29 -12.43
N ARG A 133 1.28 -8.02 -12.68
CA ARG A 133 2.22 -6.90 -12.66
C ARG A 133 2.83 -6.70 -11.28
N ARG A 134 1.99 -6.79 -10.23
CA ARG A 134 2.44 -6.67 -8.85
C ARG A 134 3.40 -7.80 -8.45
N ILE A 135 3.01 -9.07 -8.67
CA ILE A 135 3.84 -10.23 -8.30
C ILE A 135 5.14 -10.29 -9.10
N ALA A 136 5.10 -9.95 -10.40
CA ALA A 136 6.31 -9.85 -11.21
C ALA A 136 7.26 -8.76 -10.71
N SER A 137 6.71 -7.58 -10.34
CA SER A 137 7.49 -6.48 -9.75
C SER A 137 8.09 -6.87 -8.40
N GLU A 138 7.31 -7.52 -7.53
CA GLU A 138 7.77 -8.01 -6.22
C GLU A 138 8.88 -9.06 -6.35
N ALA A 139 8.81 -9.89 -7.39
CA ALA A 139 9.80 -10.94 -7.68
C ALA A 139 10.97 -10.45 -8.53
N GLY A 140 10.99 -9.20 -8.98
CA GLY A 140 12.00 -8.68 -9.90
C GLY A 140 11.96 -9.33 -11.29
N LEU A 141 10.79 -9.85 -11.70
CA LEU A 141 10.60 -10.52 -12.99
C LEU A 141 10.14 -9.50 -14.04
N GLU A 142 10.88 -9.39 -15.13
CA GLU A 142 10.49 -8.58 -16.29
C GLU A 142 9.29 -9.21 -17.00
N LEU A 143 8.13 -8.57 -16.96
CA LEU A 143 6.90 -9.06 -17.61
C LEU A 143 7.04 -9.24 -19.12
N SER A 144 7.93 -8.48 -19.76
CA SER A 144 8.26 -8.63 -21.18
C SER A 144 8.89 -9.99 -21.54
N SER A 145 9.45 -10.67 -20.53
CA SER A 145 10.04 -12.01 -20.69
C SER A 145 9.05 -13.15 -20.43
N VAL A 146 7.82 -12.84 -20.01
CA VAL A 146 6.78 -13.81 -19.65
C VAL A 146 5.77 -13.91 -20.79
N ALA A 147 5.55 -15.12 -21.31
CA ALA A 147 4.50 -15.36 -22.29
C ALA A 147 3.13 -15.31 -21.60
N GLY A 148 2.26 -14.40 -22.04
CA GLY A 148 0.92 -14.24 -21.47
C GLY A 148 -0.04 -15.31 -21.98
N SER A 149 -0.71 -16.02 -21.08
CA SER A 149 -1.76 -17.02 -21.38
C SER A 149 -3.17 -16.47 -21.20
N GLY A 150 -3.32 -15.21 -20.81
CA GLY A 150 -4.60 -14.55 -20.66
C GLY A 150 -5.22 -14.07 -21.97
N PRO A 151 -6.45 -13.54 -21.95
CA PRO A 151 -7.12 -13.01 -23.14
C PRO A 151 -6.23 -12.00 -23.90
N TYR A 152 -6.22 -12.12 -25.22
CA TYR A 152 -5.39 -11.29 -26.11
C TYR A 152 -3.88 -11.28 -25.81
N GLY A 153 -3.36 -12.37 -25.20
CA GLY A 153 -1.95 -12.49 -24.86
C GLY A 153 -1.54 -11.71 -23.61
N ALA A 154 -2.47 -11.35 -22.75
CA ALA A 154 -2.17 -10.67 -21.48
C ALA A 154 -1.43 -11.62 -20.52
N VAL A 155 -0.42 -11.10 -19.82
CA VAL A 155 0.27 -11.84 -18.76
C VAL A 155 -0.61 -11.86 -17.51
N VAL A 156 -1.00 -13.06 -17.06
CA VAL A 156 -1.81 -13.26 -15.84
C VAL A 156 -0.97 -13.88 -14.73
N LEU A 157 -1.51 -13.93 -13.50
CA LEU A 157 -0.78 -14.39 -12.31
C LEU A 157 -0.11 -15.77 -12.51
N ARG A 158 -0.82 -16.75 -13.05
CA ARG A 158 -0.27 -18.11 -13.28
C ARG A 158 0.95 -18.13 -14.20
N ASP A 159 1.06 -17.19 -15.14
CA ASP A 159 2.20 -17.09 -16.05
C ASP A 159 3.44 -16.61 -15.29
N VAL A 160 3.24 -15.64 -14.39
CA VAL A 160 4.30 -15.13 -13.51
C VAL A 160 4.74 -16.21 -12.52
N GLU A 161 3.80 -16.92 -11.88
CA GLU A 161 4.10 -18.02 -10.96
C GLU A 161 4.82 -19.18 -11.69
N SER A 162 4.39 -19.52 -12.90
CA SER A 162 5.05 -20.54 -13.73
C SER A 162 6.46 -20.12 -14.14
N ALA A 163 6.65 -18.85 -14.51
CA ALA A 163 7.98 -18.31 -14.85
C ALA A 163 8.92 -18.31 -13.62
N LEU A 164 8.41 -18.01 -12.44
CA LEU A 164 9.16 -18.06 -11.18
C LEU A 164 9.50 -19.52 -10.78
N ALA A 165 8.57 -20.46 -10.95
CA ALA A 165 8.75 -21.87 -10.62
C ALA A 165 9.69 -22.59 -11.59
N SER A 166 9.69 -22.21 -12.88
CA SER A 166 10.53 -22.84 -13.91
C SER A 166 11.99 -22.40 -13.91
N GLY A 167 12.40 -21.52 -12.95
CA GLY A 167 13.79 -21.06 -12.84
C GLY A 167 14.29 -20.24 -14.03
N GLY A 168 13.39 -19.83 -14.93
CA GLY A 168 13.71 -19.06 -16.12
C GLY A 168 14.05 -17.59 -15.85
N ALA A 169 13.77 -17.10 -14.66
CA ALA A 169 14.30 -15.84 -14.20
C ALA A 169 15.64 -16.08 -13.52
N ARG A 170 16.72 -15.86 -14.20
CA ARG A 170 18.01 -15.63 -13.59
C ARG A 170 17.86 -14.44 -12.65
N VAL A 171 17.49 -14.73 -11.39
CA VAL A 171 17.75 -13.79 -10.30
C VAL A 171 19.26 -13.61 -10.33
N THR A 172 19.74 -12.58 -10.96
CA THR A 172 21.10 -12.09 -10.78
C THR A 172 21.21 -11.60 -9.33
N ARG A 173 21.34 -12.55 -8.39
CA ARG A 173 21.99 -12.31 -7.11
C ARG A 173 23.38 -11.83 -7.47
N GLY A 174 23.55 -10.50 -7.51
CA GLY A 174 24.85 -9.95 -7.83
C GLY A 174 24.91 -8.96 -8.98
N ALA A 175 23.80 -8.33 -9.39
CA ALA A 175 23.91 -6.99 -9.92
C ALA A 175 24.32 -6.11 -8.75
N ALA A 176 25.63 -5.98 -8.54
CA ALA A 176 26.17 -4.88 -7.75
C ALA A 176 25.42 -3.63 -8.20
N LEU A 177 24.74 -2.99 -7.25
CA LEU A 177 24.04 -1.72 -7.41
C LEU A 177 25.01 -0.73 -8.06
N LYS A 178 25.02 -0.70 -9.40
CA LYS A 178 25.80 0.28 -10.14
C LYS A 178 25.11 1.61 -9.92
N GLY A 179 25.62 2.40 -8.97
CA GLY A 179 25.46 3.85 -9.00
C GLY A 179 24.23 4.45 -8.32
N HIS A 180 23.51 3.75 -7.44
CA HIS A 180 22.56 4.46 -6.57
C HIS A 180 23.37 5.04 -5.39
N SER A 181 23.41 6.38 -5.31
CA SER A 181 23.96 7.08 -4.15
C SER A 181 23.22 6.59 -2.90
N SER A 182 23.92 6.28 -1.81
CA SER A 182 23.27 5.92 -0.54
C SER A 182 22.35 7.06 -0.09
N LEU A 183 21.28 6.71 0.64
CA LEU A 183 20.37 7.70 1.21
C LEU A 183 21.16 8.65 2.14
N THR A 184 20.67 9.87 2.26
CA THR A 184 21.26 10.88 3.15
C THR A 184 21.04 10.47 4.61
N ILE A 185 22.12 10.28 5.33
CA ILE A 185 22.15 10.01 6.78
C ILE A 185 22.95 11.12 7.44
N LYS A 186 22.39 11.72 8.51
CA LYS A 186 23.08 12.77 9.28
C LYS A 186 23.00 12.49 10.77
N SER A 187 24.06 12.87 11.50
CA SER A 187 24.04 12.90 12.95
C SER A 187 23.06 13.96 13.46
N LEU A 188 22.20 13.56 14.40
CA LEU A 188 21.33 14.44 15.15
C LEU A 188 21.92 14.75 16.53
N ARG A 189 22.64 13.80 17.12
CA ARG A 189 23.38 13.91 18.38
C ARG A 189 24.45 12.83 18.45
N GLU A 190 25.66 13.20 18.86
CA GLU A 190 26.72 12.26 19.13
C GLU A 190 26.45 11.44 20.41
N GLY A 191 27.07 10.27 20.53
CA GLY A 191 26.84 9.39 21.65
C GLY A 191 27.73 8.14 21.60
N THR A 192 27.42 7.16 22.45
CA THR A 192 28.14 5.88 22.53
C THR A 192 27.20 4.69 22.40
N GLY A 193 27.72 3.55 21.93
CA GLY A 193 26.90 2.35 21.73
C GLY A 193 26.22 2.28 20.35
N HIS A 194 25.14 1.52 20.26
CA HIS A 194 24.42 1.30 19.01
C HIS A 194 23.57 2.51 18.65
N PRO A 195 23.61 3.00 17.40
CA PRO A 195 22.86 4.19 17.03
C PRO A 195 21.34 3.94 17.06
N VAL A 196 20.62 5.00 17.41
CA VAL A 196 19.18 5.10 17.24
C VAL A 196 18.93 5.83 15.92
N VAL A 197 18.29 5.14 14.99
CA VAL A 197 17.99 5.64 13.65
C VAL A 197 16.57 6.17 13.61
N PHE A 198 16.43 7.44 13.29
CA PHE A 198 15.15 8.11 13.14
C PHE A 198 14.71 8.15 11.67
N ILE A 199 13.54 7.59 11.37
CA ILE A 199 12.96 7.48 10.03
C ILE A 199 11.68 8.32 9.99
N HIS A 200 11.69 9.40 9.21
CA HIS A 200 10.57 10.34 9.11
C HIS A 200 9.38 9.80 8.31
N GLY A 201 8.21 10.43 8.42
CA GLY A 201 7.01 10.14 7.67
C GLY A 201 7.00 10.75 6.27
N PHE A 202 5.98 10.39 5.47
CA PHE A 202 5.76 10.98 4.15
C PHE A 202 5.71 12.51 4.20
N GLY A 203 6.32 13.16 3.23
CA GLY A 203 6.31 14.62 3.08
C GLY A 203 7.22 15.39 4.04
N SER A 204 8.00 14.68 4.88
CA SER A 204 8.92 15.24 5.87
C SER A 204 10.39 15.00 5.48
N ASP A 205 11.31 15.24 6.39
CA ASP A 205 12.75 14.95 6.27
C ASP A 205 13.35 14.67 7.67
N LEU A 206 14.63 14.29 7.70
CA LEU A 206 15.36 13.94 8.95
C LEU A 206 15.45 15.10 9.93
N SER A 207 15.38 16.35 9.47
CA SER A 207 15.49 17.53 10.36
C SER A 207 14.27 17.71 11.26
N SER A 208 13.12 17.13 10.89
CA SER A 208 11.88 17.15 11.69
C SER A 208 12.06 16.50 13.07
N TRP A 209 13.05 15.65 13.25
CA TRP A 209 13.37 15.02 14.52
C TRP A 209 14.17 15.89 15.49
N ARG A 210 14.81 16.97 15.01
CA ARG A 210 15.68 17.83 15.84
C ARG A 210 14.98 18.39 17.10
N PRO A 211 13.73 18.86 17.07
CA PRO A 211 13.02 19.31 18.25
C PRO A 211 12.72 18.19 19.27
N PHE A 212 12.64 16.93 18.79
CA PHE A 212 12.34 15.78 19.61
C PHE A 212 13.58 15.18 20.29
N VAL A 213 14.77 15.31 19.69
CA VAL A 213 16.04 14.77 20.20
C VAL A 213 16.31 15.13 21.68
N PRO A 214 16.08 16.36 22.17
CA PRO A 214 16.30 16.72 23.57
C PRO A 214 15.40 15.98 24.56
N LYS A 215 14.32 15.33 24.11
CA LYS A 215 13.37 14.60 24.96
C LYS A 215 13.83 13.17 25.29
N LEU A 216 14.97 12.74 24.74
CA LEU A 216 15.48 11.38 24.86
C LEU A 216 16.59 11.30 25.93
N ALA A 217 16.32 10.59 27.01
CA ALA A 217 17.23 10.38 28.13
C ALA A 217 18.13 9.13 27.91
N ILE A 218 18.83 9.09 26.75
CA ILE A 218 19.74 8.00 26.34
C ILE A 218 21.08 8.55 25.89
N GLY A 219 22.15 7.76 26.05
CA GLY A 219 23.51 8.14 25.66
C GLY A 219 23.91 7.69 24.24
N ASN A 220 23.00 7.02 23.52
CA ASN A 220 23.26 6.50 22.18
C ASN A 220 23.50 7.61 21.15
N PRO A 221 24.28 7.35 20.09
CA PRO A 221 24.29 8.21 18.91
C PRO A 221 22.91 8.25 18.28
N LEU A 222 22.44 9.45 17.92
CA LEU A 222 21.15 9.63 17.23
C LEU A 222 21.42 10.07 15.81
N ILE A 223 20.90 9.33 14.84
CA ILE A 223 21.05 9.61 13.42
C ILE A 223 19.69 9.67 12.75
N GLY A 224 19.54 10.56 11.80
CA GLY A 224 18.35 10.66 10.95
C GLY A 224 18.68 10.21 9.54
N ILE A 225 17.71 9.60 8.87
CA ILE A 225 17.81 9.19 7.48
C ILE A 225 16.68 9.84 6.68
N ASP A 226 17.01 10.39 5.50
CA ASP A 226 16.03 10.88 4.55
C ASP A 226 15.57 9.73 3.64
N LEU A 227 14.27 9.55 3.53
CA LEU A 227 13.65 8.52 2.68
C LEU A 227 13.87 8.82 1.18
N PRO A 228 13.81 7.80 0.31
CA PRO A 228 13.81 8.01 -1.14
C PRO A 228 12.80 9.08 -1.56
N GLY A 229 13.23 10.03 -2.40
CA GLY A 229 12.40 11.15 -2.86
C GLY A 229 12.14 12.25 -1.83
N HIS A 230 12.84 12.24 -0.68
CA HIS A 230 12.66 13.23 0.39
C HIS A 230 14.00 13.84 0.82
N GLY A 231 13.95 15.04 1.35
CA GLY A 231 15.10 15.74 1.95
C GLY A 231 16.34 15.70 1.06
N GLY A 232 17.47 15.29 1.62
CA GLY A 232 18.73 15.13 0.88
C GLY A 232 18.80 13.88 -0.02
N SER A 233 17.76 13.03 -0.03
CA SER A 233 17.67 11.81 -0.85
C SER A 233 16.78 11.99 -2.09
N LEU A 234 16.60 13.22 -2.58
CA LEU A 234 15.74 13.53 -3.74
C LEU A 234 16.11 12.75 -5.00
N ALA A 235 17.40 12.60 -5.26
CA ALA A 235 17.88 11.89 -6.45
C ALA A 235 17.68 10.36 -6.36
N HIS A 236 17.24 9.85 -5.21
CA HIS A 236 16.98 8.44 -4.99
C HIS A 236 15.48 8.17 -5.20
N PRO A 237 15.08 7.48 -6.28
CA PRO A 237 13.67 7.31 -6.60
C PRO A 237 12.97 6.34 -5.63
N ALA A 238 11.76 6.68 -5.21
CA ALA A 238 10.89 5.76 -4.48
C ALA A 238 10.16 4.86 -5.49
N THR A 239 10.56 3.60 -5.60
CA THR A 239 10.05 2.64 -6.59
C THR A 239 9.07 1.62 -6.02
N GLY A 240 8.85 1.61 -4.70
CA GLY A 240 7.93 0.74 -4.00
C GLY A 240 8.34 0.52 -2.55
N PHE A 241 7.40 0.11 -1.71
CA PHE A 241 7.59 -0.03 -0.26
C PHE A 241 8.77 -0.95 0.10
N LYS A 242 8.83 -2.15 -0.49
CA LYS A 242 9.91 -3.13 -0.22
C LYS A 242 11.28 -2.62 -0.66
N GLN A 243 11.33 -1.91 -1.80
CA GLN A 243 12.59 -1.32 -2.28
C GLN A 243 13.04 -0.18 -1.38
N MET A 244 12.14 0.68 -0.91
CA MET A 244 12.48 1.74 0.05
C MET A 244 13.06 1.15 1.35
N ALA A 245 12.50 0.05 1.86
CA ALA A 245 13.07 -0.64 3.03
C ALA A 245 14.46 -1.22 2.74
N ALA A 246 14.67 -1.77 1.53
CA ALA A 246 16.00 -2.25 1.09
C ALA A 246 17.02 -1.11 1.01
N ASP A 247 16.62 0.05 0.48
CA ASP A 247 17.49 1.22 0.34
C ASP A 247 17.90 1.79 1.71
N VAL A 248 16.95 1.82 2.67
CA VAL A 248 17.24 2.21 4.06
C VAL A 248 18.27 1.25 4.68
N ALA A 249 18.05 -0.07 4.61
CA ALA A 249 18.96 -1.06 5.16
C ALA A 249 20.35 -1.00 4.51
N ALA A 250 20.41 -0.94 3.18
CA ALA A 250 21.67 -0.84 2.43
C ALA A 250 22.45 0.43 2.78
N SER A 251 21.75 1.56 2.94
CA SER A 251 22.39 2.84 3.30
C SER A 251 22.97 2.82 4.71
N LEU A 252 22.28 2.20 5.67
CA LEU A 252 22.78 2.01 7.04
C LEU A 252 24.02 1.10 7.05
N LEU A 253 23.97 -0.02 6.33
CA LEU A 253 25.09 -0.95 6.19
C LEU A 253 26.32 -0.29 5.55
N ALA A 254 26.12 0.50 4.49
CA ALA A 254 27.18 1.23 3.81
C ALA A 254 27.90 2.24 4.73
N LYS A 255 27.20 2.74 5.77
CA LYS A 255 27.76 3.59 6.83
C LYS A 255 28.34 2.80 8.01
N GLY A 256 28.34 1.46 7.95
CA GLY A 256 28.87 0.59 9.00
C GLY A 256 27.90 0.33 10.16
N HIS A 257 26.65 0.77 10.07
CA HIS A 257 25.64 0.58 11.11
C HIS A 257 24.98 -0.80 10.97
N LYS A 258 25.59 -1.84 11.51
CA LYS A 258 25.06 -3.22 11.46
C LYS A 258 24.08 -3.54 12.56
N ARG A 259 24.17 -2.85 13.70
CA ARG A 259 23.32 -3.04 14.89
C ARG A 259 22.71 -1.70 15.26
N VAL A 260 21.38 -1.62 15.30
CA VAL A 260 20.65 -0.36 15.43
C VAL A 260 19.39 -0.50 16.28
N HIS A 261 18.90 0.60 16.84
CA HIS A 261 17.52 0.78 17.28
C HIS A 261 16.79 1.59 16.21
N LEU A 262 15.58 1.24 15.87
CA LEU A 262 14.79 1.96 14.86
C LEU A 262 13.63 2.71 15.52
N VAL A 263 13.52 3.98 15.22
CA VAL A 263 12.38 4.84 15.61
C VAL A 263 11.80 5.44 14.34
N GLY A 264 10.59 5.05 13.99
CA GLY A 264 9.93 5.56 12.78
C GLY A 264 8.63 6.28 13.08
N HIS A 265 8.28 7.23 12.21
CA HIS A 265 6.98 7.90 12.22
C HIS A 265 6.21 7.59 10.94
N SER A 266 4.92 7.23 11.05
CA SER A 266 4.02 7.04 9.91
C SER A 266 4.59 6.05 8.87
N LEU A 267 4.84 6.46 7.62
CA LEU A 267 5.53 5.66 6.60
C LEU A 267 6.91 5.19 7.07
N GLY A 268 7.66 6.05 7.79
CA GLY A 268 8.96 5.69 8.37
C GLY A 268 8.86 4.59 9.44
N ALA A 269 7.75 4.53 10.19
CA ALA A 269 7.49 3.44 11.13
C ALA A 269 7.24 2.12 10.39
N ALA A 270 6.47 2.18 9.30
CA ALA A 270 6.26 1.01 8.45
C ALA A 270 7.58 0.50 7.84
N LEU A 271 8.42 1.42 7.35
CA LEU A 271 9.74 1.06 6.81
C LEU A 271 10.68 0.50 7.89
N ALA A 272 10.63 1.01 9.13
CA ALA A 272 11.38 0.43 10.25
C ALA A 272 11.01 -1.04 10.50
N ALA A 273 9.72 -1.37 10.49
CA ALA A 273 9.25 -2.75 10.61
C ALA A 273 9.70 -3.62 9.41
N ALA A 274 9.56 -3.10 8.18
CA ALA A 274 10.01 -3.82 6.99
C ALA A 274 11.53 -4.03 6.95
N VAL A 275 12.33 -3.10 7.47
CA VAL A 275 13.80 -3.24 7.62
C VAL A 275 14.14 -4.35 8.60
N SER A 276 13.40 -4.48 9.72
CA SER A 276 13.68 -5.55 10.71
C SER A 276 13.40 -6.95 10.15
N GLU A 277 12.38 -7.10 9.29
CA GLU A 277 12.03 -8.37 8.64
C GLU A 277 13.12 -8.86 7.67
N ARG A 278 13.91 -7.96 7.10
CA ARG A 278 14.93 -8.30 6.10
C ARG A 278 16.09 -9.13 6.66
N GLY A 279 16.40 -9.01 7.96
CA GLY A 279 17.50 -9.71 8.59
C GLY A 279 18.90 -9.21 8.18
N ASP A 280 19.01 -8.16 7.37
CA ASP A 280 20.30 -7.57 6.96
C ASP A 280 20.97 -6.81 8.13
N LEU A 281 20.17 -6.32 9.07
CA LEU A 281 20.56 -5.55 10.24
C LEU A 281 20.15 -6.28 11.53
N ASP A 282 20.98 -6.18 12.57
CA ASP A 282 20.60 -6.52 13.94
C ASP A 282 19.79 -5.36 14.53
N VAL A 283 18.46 -5.42 14.37
CA VAL A 283 17.53 -4.42 14.90
C VAL A 283 17.23 -4.74 16.36
N ARG A 284 17.77 -3.96 17.28
CA ARG A 284 17.69 -4.20 18.73
C ARG A 284 16.34 -3.84 19.32
N SER A 285 15.69 -2.81 18.83
CA SER A 285 14.33 -2.41 19.22
C SER A 285 13.63 -1.64 18.11
N LEU A 286 12.30 -1.72 18.12
CA LEU A 286 11.42 -0.96 17.23
C LEU A 286 10.51 -0.03 18.05
N THR A 287 10.50 1.26 17.70
CA THR A 287 9.46 2.19 18.16
C THR A 287 8.73 2.77 16.96
N LEU A 288 7.45 2.52 16.89
CA LEU A 288 6.57 2.86 15.79
C LEU A 288 5.61 3.97 16.24
N ILE A 289 5.81 5.19 15.76
CA ILE A 289 4.98 6.34 16.12
C ILE A 289 3.95 6.57 15.01
N ALA A 290 2.67 6.50 15.35
CA ALA A 290 1.54 6.61 14.41
C ALA A 290 1.76 5.77 13.13
N PRO A 291 2.07 4.45 13.25
CA PRO A 291 2.57 3.64 12.13
C PRO A 291 1.55 3.47 11.01
N ALA A 292 2.02 3.60 9.77
CA ALA A 292 1.34 3.12 8.59
C ALA A 292 1.45 1.57 8.49
N GLY A 293 0.52 0.94 7.76
CA GLY A 293 0.58 -0.48 7.42
C GLY A 293 0.03 -1.47 8.46
N LEU A 294 -0.57 -1.00 9.57
CA LEU A 294 -1.36 -1.86 10.47
C LEU A 294 -2.75 -2.18 9.91
N GLY A 295 -3.18 -1.45 8.90
CA GLY A 295 -4.39 -1.69 8.12
C GLY A 295 -4.33 -0.88 6.82
N PRO A 296 -5.30 -1.04 5.92
CA PRO A 296 -5.19 -0.47 4.57
C PRO A 296 -5.55 1.02 4.51
N ARG A 297 -6.28 1.58 5.49
CA ARG A 297 -6.88 2.92 5.38
C ARG A 297 -5.89 4.04 5.68
N ILE A 298 -5.95 5.11 4.87
CA ILE A 298 -5.25 6.38 5.06
C ILE A 298 -6.12 7.52 4.54
N ASP A 299 -5.95 8.74 5.04
CA ASP A 299 -6.58 9.92 4.44
C ASP A 299 -5.91 10.29 3.12
N GLY A 300 -6.43 9.78 2.00
CA GLY A 300 -5.94 10.09 0.66
C GLY A 300 -6.10 11.56 0.29
N HIS A 301 -7.15 12.24 0.78
CA HIS A 301 -7.34 13.68 0.56
C HIS A 301 -6.23 14.51 1.21
N PHE A 302 -5.76 14.07 2.39
CA PHE A 302 -4.58 14.69 3.00
C PHE A 302 -3.35 14.57 2.09
N ILE A 303 -3.07 13.38 1.56
CA ILE A 303 -1.91 13.15 0.69
C ILE A 303 -1.95 14.07 -0.55
N GLU A 304 -3.10 14.11 -1.23
CA GLU A 304 -3.29 14.93 -2.43
C GLU A 304 -3.24 16.43 -2.10
N GLY A 305 -4.04 16.88 -1.12
CA GLY A 305 -4.10 18.29 -0.75
C GLY A 305 -2.79 18.82 -0.20
N PHE A 306 -2.06 18.01 0.58
CA PHE A 306 -0.69 18.34 0.99
C PHE A 306 0.22 18.49 -0.22
N LEU A 307 0.19 17.59 -1.19
CA LEU A 307 1.04 17.65 -2.39
C LEU A 307 0.70 18.83 -3.31
N ASP A 308 -0.55 19.24 -3.38
CA ASP A 308 -1.01 20.33 -4.26
C ASP A 308 -0.83 21.72 -3.63
N ALA A 309 -0.75 21.81 -2.31
CA ALA A 309 -0.62 23.08 -1.62
C ALA A 309 0.70 23.79 -1.94
N SER A 310 0.64 24.99 -2.50
CA SER A 310 1.79 25.80 -2.92
C SER A 310 1.91 27.15 -2.18
N THR A 311 0.97 27.48 -1.29
CA THR A 311 0.97 28.70 -0.47
C THR A 311 0.77 28.34 1.00
N GLU A 312 1.17 29.24 1.91
CA GLU A 312 0.96 29.02 3.35
C GLU A 312 -0.52 28.83 3.70
N GLY A 313 -1.39 29.62 3.07
CA GLY A 313 -2.85 29.52 3.25
C GLY A 313 -3.42 28.18 2.80
N ALA A 314 -2.92 27.62 1.69
CA ALA A 314 -3.34 26.30 1.19
C ALA A 314 -2.73 25.14 1.98
N LEU A 315 -1.48 25.27 2.46
CA LEU A 315 -0.77 24.22 3.19
C LEU A 315 -1.21 24.08 4.65
N THR A 316 -1.44 25.20 5.32
CA THR A 316 -1.74 25.25 6.76
C THR A 316 -2.95 24.37 7.16
N PRO A 317 -4.09 24.36 6.45
CA PRO A 317 -5.21 23.50 6.79
C PRO A 317 -4.82 22.00 6.76
N TRP A 318 -4.04 21.55 5.80
CA TRP A 318 -3.58 20.18 5.70
C TRP A 318 -2.61 19.83 6.82
N MET A 319 -1.64 20.69 7.12
CA MET A 319 -0.72 20.45 8.23
C MET A 319 -1.40 20.44 9.60
N LYS A 320 -2.47 21.22 9.79
CA LYS A 320 -3.28 21.19 11.02
C LYS A 320 -4.01 19.86 11.21
N ARG A 321 -4.26 19.09 10.16
CA ARG A 321 -4.84 17.72 10.29
C ARG A 321 -3.87 16.72 10.92
N LEU A 322 -2.56 17.02 10.90
CA LEU A 322 -1.55 16.17 11.52
C LEU A 322 -1.61 16.18 13.05
N VAL A 323 -2.27 17.17 13.66
CA VAL A 323 -2.34 17.34 15.11
C VAL A 323 -3.80 17.38 15.56
N HIS A 324 -4.08 16.91 16.77
CA HIS A 324 -5.39 17.04 17.36
C HIS A 324 -5.63 18.48 17.83
N ALA A 325 -4.64 19.08 18.51
CA ALA A 325 -4.70 20.48 18.94
C ALA A 325 -3.96 21.37 17.93
N PRO A 326 -4.67 22.14 17.07
CA PRO A 326 -4.03 22.97 16.04
C PRO A 326 -2.98 23.96 16.56
N ALA A 327 -3.08 24.35 17.83
CA ALA A 327 -2.12 25.23 18.49
C ALA A 327 -0.77 24.54 18.81
N SER A 328 -0.74 23.22 18.83
CA SER A 328 0.50 22.44 19.03
C SER A 328 1.38 22.35 17.79
N LEU A 329 0.85 22.73 16.61
CA LEU A 329 1.62 22.76 15.37
C LEU A 329 2.49 24.02 15.32
N PRO A 330 3.84 23.91 15.37
CA PRO A 330 4.69 25.09 15.31
C PRO A 330 4.57 25.77 13.94
N GLN A 331 4.33 27.08 13.90
CA GLN A 331 4.25 27.82 12.63
C GLN A 331 5.58 27.75 11.84
N ALA A 332 6.69 27.64 12.56
CA ALA A 332 8.00 27.43 11.94
C ALA A 332 8.05 26.13 11.12
N TYR A 333 7.33 25.08 11.55
CA TYR A 333 7.26 23.82 10.81
C TYR A 333 6.48 23.99 9.49
N VAL A 334 5.36 24.74 9.51
CA VAL A 334 4.60 25.06 8.28
C VAL A 334 5.46 25.84 7.31
N ARG A 335 6.17 26.87 7.77
CA ARG A 335 7.05 27.70 6.93
C ARG A 335 8.22 26.90 6.36
N ALA A 336 8.89 26.09 7.18
CA ALA A 336 9.98 25.23 6.70
C ALA A 336 9.52 24.26 5.63
N THR A 337 8.33 23.64 5.83
CA THR A 337 7.72 22.76 4.82
C THR A 337 7.41 23.51 3.52
N LEU A 338 6.85 24.71 3.62
CA LEU A 338 6.55 25.53 2.44
C LEU A 338 7.82 25.92 1.68
N THR A 339 8.86 26.41 2.38
CA THR A 339 10.15 26.77 1.78
C THR A 339 10.80 25.57 1.08
N ALA A 340 10.80 24.38 1.72
CA ALA A 340 11.33 23.18 1.07
C ALA A 340 10.60 22.83 -0.23
N ARG A 341 9.31 23.16 -0.35
CA ARG A 341 8.45 22.89 -1.51
C ARG A 341 8.59 23.92 -2.66
N GLU A 342 9.36 24.98 -2.47
CA GLU A 342 9.78 25.85 -3.55
C GLU A 342 10.60 25.07 -4.60
N ASP A 343 11.32 24.03 -4.15
CA ASP A 343 11.93 23.03 -5.04
C ASP A 343 10.86 22.14 -5.68
N LYS A 344 10.56 22.37 -6.94
CA LYS A 344 9.60 21.57 -7.72
C LYS A 344 10.02 20.11 -7.88
N THR A 345 11.32 19.84 -7.80
CA THR A 345 11.87 18.47 -7.85
C THR A 345 11.45 17.69 -6.62
N LEU A 346 11.45 18.33 -5.43
CA LEU A 346 10.98 17.73 -4.20
C LEU A 346 9.49 17.31 -4.30
N VAL A 347 8.63 18.23 -4.75
CA VAL A 347 7.20 17.95 -4.88
C VAL A 347 6.94 16.81 -5.87
N SER A 348 7.67 16.81 -7.00
CA SER A 348 7.56 15.73 -7.99
C SER A 348 8.03 14.38 -7.45
N ALA A 349 9.15 14.35 -6.71
CA ALA A 349 9.68 13.15 -6.08
C ALA A 349 8.75 12.61 -4.98
N GLN A 350 8.20 13.50 -4.13
CA GLN A 350 7.20 13.12 -3.13
C GLN A 350 5.92 12.58 -3.76
N ARG A 351 5.47 13.15 -4.89
CA ARG A 351 4.31 12.65 -5.63
C ARG A 351 4.59 11.25 -6.21
N ALA A 352 5.79 11.00 -6.70
CA ALA A 352 6.20 9.66 -7.14
C ALA A 352 6.25 8.67 -5.96
N ALA A 353 6.79 9.10 -4.82
CA ALA A 353 6.81 8.30 -3.60
C ALA A 353 5.40 7.97 -3.09
N ALA A 354 4.47 8.94 -3.11
CA ALA A 354 3.07 8.70 -2.75
C ALA A 354 2.45 7.59 -3.62
N ARG A 355 2.58 7.69 -4.95
CA ARG A 355 2.06 6.69 -5.90
C ARG A 355 2.68 5.30 -5.73
N ALA A 356 3.90 5.22 -5.23
CA ALA A 356 4.59 3.96 -5.00
C ALA A 356 4.07 3.19 -3.77
N VAL A 357 3.40 3.88 -2.84
CA VAL A 357 2.98 3.29 -1.55
C VAL A 357 1.51 3.54 -1.19
N PHE A 358 0.82 4.45 -1.90
CA PHE A 358 -0.60 4.77 -1.66
C PHE A 358 -1.39 4.79 -2.97
N GLU A 359 -2.65 4.37 -2.92
CA GLU A 359 -3.64 4.49 -4.00
C GLU A 359 -4.95 5.01 -3.41
N GLY A 360 -5.33 6.24 -3.75
CA GLY A 360 -6.46 6.92 -3.11
C GLY A 360 -6.32 6.91 -1.58
N SER A 361 -7.30 6.36 -0.88
CA SER A 361 -7.27 6.20 0.58
C SER A 361 -6.76 4.84 1.05
N THR A 362 -5.96 4.15 0.22
CA THR A 362 -5.46 2.81 0.52
C THR A 362 -3.92 2.79 0.59
N GLN A 363 -3.39 2.17 1.63
CA GLN A 363 -1.97 1.83 1.79
C GLN A 363 -1.70 0.52 1.05
N LEU A 364 -0.73 0.51 0.12
CA LEU A 364 -0.40 -0.64 -0.75
C LEU A 364 0.53 -1.67 -0.09
N PHE A 365 0.66 -1.64 1.23
CA PHE A 365 1.55 -2.50 2.00
C PHE A 365 0.95 -2.82 3.37
N SER A 366 1.50 -3.85 4.01
CA SER A 366 1.21 -4.21 5.41
C SER A 366 2.51 -4.53 6.13
N ILE A 367 2.54 -4.25 7.43
CA ILE A 367 3.67 -4.56 8.31
C ILE A 367 3.33 -5.65 9.34
N ILE A 368 2.12 -6.19 9.29
CA ILE A 368 1.63 -7.16 10.29
C ILE A 368 2.53 -8.40 10.37
N ASP A 369 2.96 -8.94 9.22
CA ASP A 369 3.81 -10.13 9.20
C ASP A 369 5.24 -9.80 9.67
N ALA A 370 5.79 -8.64 9.28
CA ALA A 370 7.07 -8.17 9.80
C ALA A 370 7.07 -8.06 11.34
N LEU A 371 6.00 -7.49 11.90
CA LEU A 371 5.86 -7.35 13.35
C LEU A 371 5.64 -8.70 14.05
N ARG A 372 4.93 -9.64 13.41
CA ARG A 372 4.69 -10.98 13.97
C ARG A 372 5.99 -11.76 14.13
N HIS A 373 6.95 -11.58 13.22
CA HIS A 373 8.23 -12.29 13.21
C HIS A 373 9.35 -11.53 13.92
N TYR A 374 9.08 -10.36 14.48
CA TYR A 374 10.08 -9.59 15.20
C TYR A 374 10.12 -9.97 16.67
N ASP A 375 11.25 -10.50 17.14
CA ASP A 375 11.42 -11.02 18.51
C ASP A 375 11.94 -9.97 19.52
N GLY A 376 12.40 -8.82 19.05
CA GLY A 376 12.93 -7.75 19.91
C GLY A 376 11.83 -6.88 20.55
N PRO A 377 12.19 -6.00 21.49
CA PRO A 377 11.27 -5.02 22.05
C PRO A 377 10.62 -4.16 20.96
N CYS A 378 9.30 -4.22 20.85
CA CYS A 378 8.50 -3.48 19.87
C CYS A 378 7.40 -2.69 20.57
N ARG A 379 7.28 -1.39 20.25
CA ARG A 379 6.26 -0.51 20.79
C ARG A 379 5.62 0.32 19.68
N ALA A 380 4.29 0.36 19.65
CA ALA A 380 3.49 1.26 18.83
C ALA A 380 2.89 2.37 19.70
N ILE A 381 3.01 3.63 19.29
CA ILE A 381 2.48 4.81 19.96
C ILE A 381 1.43 5.44 19.04
N ILE A 382 0.18 5.40 19.46
CA ILE A 382 -0.98 5.71 18.62
C ILE A 382 -1.71 6.93 19.17
N GLY A 383 -1.90 7.95 18.34
CA GLY A 383 -2.82 9.05 18.66
C GLY A 383 -4.27 8.62 18.41
N ARG A 384 -5.12 8.68 19.46
CA ARG A 384 -6.55 8.33 19.31
C ARG A 384 -7.32 9.29 18.39
N ARG A 385 -6.80 10.49 18.18
CA ARG A 385 -7.39 11.54 17.33
C ARG A 385 -6.60 11.70 16.01
N ASP A 386 -5.91 10.66 15.59
CA ASP A 386 -5.22 10.65 14.31
C ASP A 386 -6.22 10.76 13.16
N ALA A 387 -6.15 11.87 12.41
CA ALA A 387 -7.02 12.16 11.28
C ALA A 387 -6.42 11.70 9.93
N ILE A 388 -5.23 11.10 9.95
CA ILE A 388 -4.52 10.62 8.76
C ILE A 388 -4.61 9.09 8.68
N ILE A 389 -4.26 8.41 9.77
CA ILE A 389 -4.33 6.94 9.87
C ILE A 389 -5.30 6.59 11.00
N PRO A 390 -6.45 5.98 10.71
CA PRO A 390 -7.43 5.62 11.73
C PRO A 390 -6.82 4.77 12.85
N SER A 391 -6.97 5.21 14.09
CA SER A 391 -6.33 4.59 15.26
C SER A 391 -6.81 3.16 15.56
N ASP A 392 -8.00 2.77 15.10
CA ASP A 392 -8.55 1.41 15.22
C ASP A 392 -7.76 0.37 14.39
N GLN A 393 -7.00 0.79 13.39
CA GLN A 393 -6.11 -0.12 12.66
C GLN A 393 -5.00 -0.70 13.55
N ALA A 394 -4.66 -0.04 14.66
CA ALA A 394 -3.70 -0.58 15.62
C ALA A 394 -4.20 -1.86 16.33
N ASP A 395 -5.50 -2.13 16.32
CA ASP A 395 -6.07 -3.36 16.87
C ASP A 395 -5.67 -4.62 16.05
N HIS A 396 -5.13 -4.43 14.84
CA HIS A 396 -4.56 -5.53 14.04
C HIS A 396 -3.10 -5.85 14.39
N ALA A 397 -2.46 -5.07 15.25
CA ALA A 397 -1.08 -5.34 15.64
C ALA A 397 -0.99 -6.69 16.37
N PRO A 398 0.07 -7.49 16.10
CA PRO A 398 0.25 -8.76 16.78
C PRO A 398 0.57 -8.57 18.27
N GLY A 399 0.25 -9.59 19.10
CA GLY A 399 0.29 -9.50 20.55
C GLY A 399 1.68 -9.29 21.17
N ASN A 400 2.76 -9.42 20.40
CA ASN A 400 4.13 -9.10 20.81
C ASN A 400 4.48 -7.60 20.69
N VAL A 401 3.57 -6.76 20.19
CA VAL A 401 3.73 -5.31 20.11
C VAL A 401 3.08 -4.63 21.31
N ALA A 402 3.85 -3.89 22.12
CA ALA A 402 3.31 -3.05 23.18
C ALA A 402 2.62 -1.82 22.58
N ILE A 403 1.31 -1.65 22.80
CA ILE A 403 0.56 -0.52 22.24
C ILE A 403 0.30 0.53 23.33
N ASN A 404 0.63 1.78 23.03
CA ASN A 404 0.29 2.93 23.84
C ASN A 404 -0.67 3.85 23.07
N TYR A 405 -1.91 3.94 23.51
CA TYR A 405 -2.88 4.90 23.00
C TYR A 405 -2.82 6.21 23.76
N LEU A 406 -2.76 7.34 23.04
CA LEU A 406 -2.73 8.69 23.57
C LEU A 406 -4.03 9.41 23.19
N GLU A 407 -4.90 9.67 24.19
CA GLU A 407 -6.31 10.03 23.95
C GLU A 407 -6.55 11.32 23.15
N HIS A 408 -5.83 12.38 23.44
CA HIS A 408 -6.03 13.71 22.82
C HIS A 408 -4.88 14.09 21.88
N ILE A 409 -4.36 13.10 21.14
CA ILE A 409 -3.20 13.24 20.26
C ILE A 409 -3.57 12.82 18.85
N GLY A 410 -3.09 13.59 17.86
CA GLY A 410 -3.24 13.32 16.43
C GLY A 410 -2.13 12.46 15.85
N HIS A 411 -1.79 12.73 14.58
CA HIS A 411 -0.80 11.97 13.79
C HIS A 411 0.67 12.31 14.16
N LEU A 412 0.91 13.36 14.97
CA LEU A 412 2.27 13.76 15.41
C LEU A 412 2.45 13.60 16.92
N PRO A 413 2.39 12.38 17.51
CA PRO A 413 2.58 12.18 18.94
C PRO A 413 3.91 12.76 19.47
N GLN A 414 4.99 12.68 18.67
CA GLN A 414 6.31 13.23 19.00
C GLN A 414 6.35 14.77 19.06
N VAL A 415 5.31 15.44 18.56
CA VAL A 415 5.14 16.91 18.66
C VAL A 415 4.17 17.26 19.78
N GLU A 416 3.00 16.63 19.81
CA GLU A 416 1.91 16.99 20.74
C GLU A 416 2.15 16.49 22.17
N ALA A 417 2.87 15.36 22.33
CA ALA A 417 3.17 14.74 23.64
C ALA A 417 4.67 14.38 23.75
N ALA A 418 5.55 15.27 23.31
CA ALA A 418 6.98 15.02 23.13
C ALA A 418 7.66 14.41 24.37
N GLU A 419 7.36 14.88 25.57
CA GLU A 419 7.93 14.36 26.82
C GLU A 419 7.53 12.91 27.09
N LEU A 420 6.24 12.59 26.91
CA LEU A 420 5.72 11.24 27.11
C LEU A 420 6.29 10.30 26.05
N VAL A 421 6.23 10.71 24.79
CA VAL A 421 6.78 9.90 23.68
C VAL A 421 8.28 9.67 23.86
N GLY A 422 9.04 10.70 24.29
CA GLY A 422 10.46 10.57 24.59
C GLY A 422 10.77 9.54 25.67
N ARG A 423 9.95 9.48 26.74
CA ARG A 423 10.05 8.43 27.77
C ARG A 423 9.78 7.05 27.21
N LEU A 424 8.68 6.87 26.44
CA LEU A 424 8.32 5.59 25.83
C LEU A 424 9.38 5.06 24.86
N VAL A 425 9.95 5.94 24.02
CA VAL A 425 11.09 5.62 23.15
C VAL A 425 12.30 5.17 23.97
N THR A 426 12.65 5.94 25.02
CA THR A 426 13.77 5.65 25.91
C THR A 426 13.61 4.27 26.59
N GLU A 427 12.41 3.98 27.11
CA GLU A 427 12.08 2.69 27.73
C GLU A 427 12.23 1.54 26.74
N THR A 428 11.73 1.68 25.51
CA THR A 428 11.82 0.65 24.47
C THR A 428 13.27 0.36 24.08
N ILE A 429 14.11 1.40 23.97
CA ILE A 429 15.54 1.24 23.69
C ILE A 429 16.24 0.52 24.84
N ARG A 430 15.99 0.91 26.09
CA ARG A 430 16.60 0.32 27.28
C ARG A 430 16.19 -1.14 27.50
N SER A 431 14.97 -1.54 27.08
CA SER A 431 14.53 -2.94 27.22
C SER A 431 15.23 -3.90 26.27
N ALA A 432 16.03 -3.40 25.33
CA ALA A 432 16.83 -4.23 24.42
C ALA A 432 18.22 -4.62 24.97
N GLY A 433 18.57 -4.21 26.16
CA GLY A 433 19.83 -4.50 26.84
C GLY A 433 20.95 -3.55 26.45
#